data_1f0b2590dccbaab5ac88a2ca5df64671
#
_entry.id   1f0b2590dccbaab5ac88a2ca5df64671
#
_cell.length_a   1.000
_cell.length_b   1.000
_cell.length_c   1.000
_cell.angle_alpha   90.00
_cell.angle_beta   90.00
_cell.angle_gamma   90.00
#
_symmetry.space_group_name_H-M   'P 1'
#
loop_
_entity.id
_entity.type
_entity.pdbx_description
1 polymer ?
#
loop_
_entity_poly.entity_id
_entity_poly.type
_entity_poly.pdbx_seq_one_letter_code
_entity_poly.pdbx_strand_id
1 'polypeptide(L)'
;MNKRQAMMKLLDPSYRPDSVPAAFFLHFDPAYHEGKAAVDKHLEFFRFTDMDLVKIQFEQDLPVQEIKKPGDWAKVPVYRGEFWEKPLAVVKGIVEAARKEAVVVLTLYSPFMLAGQVAGSQTVVRHIQENPAAFKKGMGAITEGLLGFVKDCVSAGLDGFYSSTQGGESGRLADPKSFSDCVRPYDLEVMGEINRSCQFNILHVCDYHLPYTDISPFTDYPGHIVNTSLKLVGKEISAREVARMFNRPFMGGMERKGVIAGGTPDAIRAAVHAAIESAPERFILGADCTVPANTPWENLKVAIKAAHEFRR
;
A
#
# COMPACT_ATOMS: atom_id res chain seq x y z
N MET A 1 16.43 -14.64 -15.77
CA MET A 1 16.02 -14.24 -14.40
C MET A 1 14.50 -14.11 -14.41
N ASN A 2 13.78 -14.69 -13.45
CA ASN A 2 12.32 -14.53 -13.38
C ASN A 2 11.94 -13.21 -12.66
N LYS A 3 10.65 -12.83 -12.73
CA LYS A 3 10.14 -11.59 -12.12
C LYS A 3 10.46 -11.49 -10.63
N ARG A 4 10.28 -12.60 -9.86
CA ARG A 4 10.61 -12.64 -8.45
C ARG A 4 12.07 -12.28 -8.17
N GLN A 5 13.00 -12.90 -8.90
CA GLN A 5 14.43 -12.65 -8.73
C GLN A 5 14.80 -11.21 -9.09
N ALA A 6 14.19 -10.64 -10.15
CA ALA A 6 14.40 -9.27 -10.56
C ALA A 6 13.95 -8.29 -9.49
N MET A 7 12.74 -8.48 -8.95
CA MET A 7 12.19 -7.64 -7.90
C MET A 7 13.01 -7.70 -6.60
N MET A 8 13.43 -8.89 -6.17
CA MET A 8 14.27 -9.04 -4.97
C MET A 8 15.64 -8.37 -5.12
N LYS A 9 16.23 -8.40 -6.31
CA LYS A 9 17.49 -7.71 -6.60
C LYS A 9 17.40 -6.19 -6.53
N LEU A 10 16.23 -5.57 -6.72
CA LEU A 10 16.07 -4.12 -6.55
C LEU A 10 16.43 -3.63 -5.14
N LEU A 11 16.40 -4.53 -4.16
CA LEU A 11 16.80 -4.20 -2.79
C LEU A 11 18.32 -4.08 -2.62
N ASP A 12 19.10 -4.65 -3.54
CA ASP A 12 20.55 -4.49 -3.59
C ASP A 12 20.92 -3.10 -4.18
N PRO A 13 21.62 -2.24 -3.44
CA PRO A 13 22.04 -0.92 -3.92
C PRO A 13 22.93 -0.95 -5.17
N SER A 14 23.62 -2.04 -5.41
CA SER A 14 24.51 -2.20 -6.58
C SER A 14 23.79 -2.67 -7.83
N TYR A 15 22.58 -3.20 -7.69
CA TYR A 15 21.83 -3.76 -8.83
C TYR A 15 21.29 -2.67 -9.76
N ARG A 16 21.50 -2.88 -11.03
CA ARG A 16 20.97 -2.05 -12.14
C ARG A 16 20.16 -2.96 -13.05
N PRO A 17 18.82 -2.80 -13.08
CA PRO A 17 17.97 -3.60 -13.96
C PRO A 17 18.13 -3.19 -15.42
N ASP A 18 18.11 -4.19 -16.33
CA ASP A 18 18.16 -3.96 -17.78
C ASP A 18 16.85 -3.36 -18.33
N SER A 19 15.73 -3.57 -17.62
CA SER A 19 14.42 -3.01 -17.91
C SER A 19 13.78 -2.49 -16.62
N VAL A 20 12.80 -1.60 -16.75
CA VAL A 20 12.11 -1.03 -15.59
C VAL A 20 10.97 -1.94 -15.17
N PRO A 21 10.99 -2.54 -13.97
CA PRO A 21 9.86 -3.31 -13.46
C PRO A 21 8.65 -2.41 -13.23
N ALA A 22 7.45 -2.97 -13.39
CA ALA A 22 6.22 -2.23 -13.31
C ALA A 22 5.07 -3.02 -12.65
N ALA A 23 4.25 -2.34 -11.85
CA ALA A 23 3.03 -2.90 -11.31
C ALA A 23 2.00 -1.82 -10.99
N PHE A 24 0.74 -2.12 -11.31
CA PHE A 24 -0.41 -1.27 -11.03
C PHE A 24 -1.50 -2.06 -10.31
N PHE A 25 -2.33 -1.39 -9.53
CA PHE A 25 -3.31 -2.05 -8.67
C PHE A 25 -4.66 -1.34 -8.73
N LEU A 26 -5.72 -2.14 -8.66
CA LEU A 26 -7.10 -1.66 -8.55
C LEU A 26 -7.90 -2.58 -7.63
N HIS A 27 -9.02 -2.11 -7.10
CA HIS A 27 -9.99 -2.96 -6.42
C HIS A 27 -10.85 -3.69 -7.45
N PHE A 28 -11.13 -4.96 -7.19
CA PHE A 28 -12.04 -5.76 -8.01
C PHE A 28 -13.49 -5.57 -7.56
N ASP A 29 -14.43 -6.06 -8.37
CA ASP A 29 -15.82 -6.17 -8.00
C ASP A 29 -15.97 -7.06 -6.74
N PRO A 30 -16.92 -6.77 -5.82
CA PRO A 30 -17.17 -7.56 -4.62
C PRO A 30 -17.33 -9.08 -4.84
N ALA A 31 -17.75 -9.52 -6.02
CA ALA A 31 -17.81 -10.94 -6.38
C ALA A 31 -16.42 -11.63 -6.35
N TYR A 32 -15.33 -10.85 -6.37
CA TYR A 32 -13.95 -11.33 -6.39
C TYR A 32 -13.17 -10.99 -5.11
N HIS A 33 -13.86 -10.73 -3.99
CA HIS A 33 -13.19 -10.37 -2.73
C HIS A 33 -12.81 -11.59 -1.87
N GLU A 34 -13.41 -12.77 -2.13
CA GLU A 34 -13.25 -13.93 -1.26
C GLU A 34 -12.99 -15.23 -2.04
N GLY A 35 -12.38 -16.20 -1.37
CA GLY A 35 -12.23 -17.57 -1.81
C GLY A 35 -11.51 -17.75 -3.15
N LYS A 36 -11.88 -18.80 -3.90
CA LYS A 36 -11.25 -19.11 -5.19
C LYS A 36 -11.46 -18.01 -6.24
N ALA A 37 -12.59 -17.32 -6.22
CA ALA A 37 -12.86 -16.24 -7.17
C ALA A 37 -11.87 -15.07 -7.00
N ALA A 38 -11.52 -14.72 -5.76
CA ALA A 38 -10.48 -13.73 -5.48
C ALA A 38 -9.11 -14.19 -5.96
N VAL A 39 -8.73 -15.44 -5.68
CA VAL A 39 -7.44 -16.00 -6.12
C VAL A 39 -7.33 -15.97 -7.64
N ASP A 40 -8.33 -16.52 -8.33
CA ASP A 40 -8.34 -16.58 -9.80
C ASP A 40 -8.27 -15.18 -10.42
N LYS A 41 -9.01 -14.20 -9.86
CA LYS A 41 -9.05 -12.83 -10.39
C LYS A 41 -7.72 -12.10 -10.23
N HIS A 42 -7.05 -12.24 -9.10
CA HIS A 42 -5.72 -11.67 -8.91
C HIS A 42 -4.69 -12.28 -9.87
N LEU A 43 -4.73 -13.61 -10.08
CA LEU A 43 -3.83 -14.30 -10.99
C LEU A 43 -4.11 -13.96 -12.45
N GLU A 44 -5.40 -13.85 -12.85
CA GLU A 44 -5.81 -13.37 -14.16
C GLU A 44 -5.26 -11.98 -14.44
N PHE A 45 -5.45 -11.05 -13.49
CA PHE A 45 -4.99 -9.67 -13.60
C PHE A 45 -3.46 -9.59 -13.72
N PHE A 46 -2.75 -10.30 -12.86
CA PHE A 46 -1.29 -10.39 -12.88
C PHE A 46 -0.77 -10.88 -14.25
N ARG A 47 -1.34 -11.99 -14.76
CA ARG A 47 -0.90 -12.59 -16.03
C ARG A 47 -1.31 -11.78 -17.24
N PHE A 48 -2.52 -11.20 -17.23
CA PHE A 48 -3.00 -10.37 -18.34
C PHE A 48 -2.16 -9.12 -18.52
N THR A 49 -1.82 -8.44 -17.42
CA THR A 49 -1.07 -7.18 -17.45
C THR A 49 0.44 -7.39 -17.61
N ASP A 50 0.93 -8.59 -17.28
CA ASP A 50 2.36 -8.96 -17.26
C ASP A 50 3.19 -8.16 -16.24
N MET A 51 2.56 -7.68 -15.15
CA MET A 51 3.25 -6.95 -14.09
C MET A 51 4.30 -7.79 -13.35
N ASP A 52 5.21 -7.16 -12.61
CA ASP A 52 6.38 -7.81 -12.01
C ASP A 52 6.19 -8.30 -10.58
N LEU A 53 5.11 -7.92 -9.92
CA LEU A 53 4.73 -8.42 -8.60
C LEU A 53 3.23 -8.64 -8.51
N VAL A 54 2.80 -9.53 -7.62
CA VAL A 54 1.39 -9.73 -7.29
C VAL A 54 1.08 -8.98 -6.00
N LYS A 55 0.15 -8.03 -6.06
CA LYS A 55 -0.38 -7.37 -4.87
C LYS A 55 -1.80 -7.85 -4.60
N ILE A 56 -1.99 -8.51 -3.47
CA ILE A 56 -3.30 -8.90 -2.98
C ILE A 56 -3.98 -7.67 -2.41
N GLN A 57 -5.21 -7.38 -2.84
CA GLN A 57 -6.00 -6.31 -2.26
C GLN A 57 -6.56 -6.72 -0.89
N PHE A 58 -6.58 -5.78 0.04
CA PHE A 58 -7.22 -5.98 1.33
C PHE A 58 -8.69 -5.56 1.18
N GLU A 59 -9.58 -6.55 1.24
CA GLU A 59 -11.02 -6.35 1.03
C GLU A 59 -11.84 -6.71 2.29
N GLN A 60 -11.16 -6.95 3.42
CA GLN A 60 -11.79 -7.24 4.70
C GLN A 60 -11.89 -5.99 5.54
N ASP A 61 -13.04 -5.33 5.51
CA ASP A 61 -13.31 -4.20 6.40
C ASP A 61 -13.54 -4.65 7.84
N LEU A 62 -13.08 -3.83 8.80
CA LEU A 62 -13.47 -4.01 10.19
C LEU A 62 -14.94 -3.60 10.38
N PRO A 63 -15.73 -4.38 11.15
CA PRO A 63 -17.13 -4.06 11.39
C PRO A 63 -17.30 -2.70 12.06
N VAL A 64 -18.23 -1.90 11.54
CA VAL A 64 -18.61 -0.62 12.16
C VAL A 64 -19.11 -0.86 13.58
N GLN A 65 -18.58 -0.09 14.54
CA GLN A 65 -18.94 -0.12 15.94
C GLN A 65 -19.73 1.12 16.35
N GLU A 66 -20.58 1.00 17.37
CA GLU A 66 -21.28 2.15 17.97
C GLU A 66 -20.32 2.97 18.87
N ILE A 67 -19.41 3.73 18.26
CA ILE A 67 -18.48 4.62 18.95
C ILE A 67 -19.06 6.02 19.01
N LYS A 68 -19.91 6.30 20.01
CA LYS A 68 -20.62 7.59 20.19
C LYS A 68 -19.81 8.59 21.01
N LYS A 69 -19.02 8.12 21.96
CA LYS A 69 -18.17 8.93 22.86
C LYS A 69 -16.78 8.30 23.00
N PRO A 70 -15.76 9.06 23.38
CA PRO A 70 -14.39 8.54 23.45
C PRO A 70 -14.23 7.26 24.30
N GLY A 71 -14.98 7.12 25.40
CA GLY A 71 -14.93 5.93 26.26
C GLY A 71 -15.33 4.63 25.55
N ASP A 72 -16.07 4.71 24.46
CA ASP A 72 -16.55 3.53 23.72
C ASP A 72 -15.41 2.82 22.97
N TRP A 73 -14.29 3.47 22.72
CA TRP A 73 -13.10 2.84 22.11
C TRP A 73 -12.58 1.64 22.92
N ALA A 74 -12.82 1.60 24.23
CA ALA A 74 -12.49 0.45 25.06
C ALA A 74 -13.31 -0.81 24.75
N LYS A 75 -14.38 -0.70 23.96
CA LYS A 75 -15.25 -1.81 23.55
C LYS A 75 -14.84 -2.42 22.20
N VAL A 76 -13.92 -1.79 21.46
CA VAL A 76 -13.42 -2.33 20.18
C VAL A 76 -12.78 -3.69 20.46
N PRO A 77 -13.26 -4.77 19.79
CA PRO A 77 -12.73 -6.10 20.04
C PRO A 77 -11.36 -6.28 19.35
N VAL A 78 -10.56 -7.20 19.90
CA VAL A 78 -9.38 -7.70 19.20
C VAL A 78 -9.84 -8.76 18.21
N TYR A 79 -9.82 -8.45 16.93
CA TYR A 79 -10.19 -9.38 15.87
C TYR A 79 -9.12 -10.47 15.68
N ARG A 80 -9.50 -11.74 15.80
CA ARG A 80 -8.58 -12.90 15.72
C ARG A 80 -9.24 -14.09 15.03
N GLY A 81 -8.44 -15.10 14.69
CA GLY A 81 -8.90 -16.41 14.23
C GLY A 81 -9.89 -16.32 13.08
N GLU A 82 -11.12 -16.78 13.31
CA GLU A 82 -12.20 -16.88 12.32
C GLU A 82 -12.41 -15.58 11.51
N PHE A 83 -12.25 -14.42 12.14
CA PHE A 83 -12.40 -13.14 11.44
C PHE A 83 -11.44 -12.99 10.25
N TRP A 84 -10.22 -13.53 10.37
CA TRP A 84 -9.18 -13.42 9.35
C TRP A 84 -9.09 -14.64 8.42
N GLU A 85 -9.91 -15.68 8.60
CA GLU A 85 -9.83 -16.91 7.80
C GLU A 85 -10.01 -16.66 6.31
N LYS A 86 -10.99 -15.83 5.92
CA LYS A 86 -11.28 -15.54 4.51
C LYS A 86 -10.13 -14.82 3.80
N PRO A 87 -9.62 -13.67 4.29
CA PRO A 87 -8.47 -13.03 3.65
C PRO A 87 -7.21 -13.90 3.71
N LEU A 88 -7.00 -14.65 4.79
CA LEU A 88 -5.87 -15.57 4.89
C LEU A 88 -5.96 -16.71 3.87
N ALA A 89 -7.13 -17.22 3.57
CA ALA A 89 -7.34 -18.23 2.53
C ALA A 89 -6.97 -17.69 1.14
N VAL A 90 -7.31 -16.45 0.83
CA VAL A 90 -6.91 -15.78 -0.43
C VAL A 90 -5.38 -15.63 -0.49
N VAL A 91 -4.74 -15.19 0.61
CA VAL A 91 -3.27 -15.10 0.71
C VAL A 91 -2.62 -16.45 0.41
N LYS A 92 -3.07 -17.52 1.07
CA LYS A 92 -2.53 -18.89 0.87
C LYS A 92 -2.66 -19.34 -0.58
N GLY A 93 -3.81 -19.16 -1.20
CA GLY A 93 -4.05 -19.56 -2.59
C GLY A 93 -3.16 -18.82 -3.59
N ILE A 94 -2.97 -17.50 -3.42
CA ILE A 94 -2.13 -16.71 -4.32
C ILE A 94 -0.64 -17.02 -4.08
N VAL A 95 -0.21 -17.16 -2.84
CA VAL A 95 1.17 -17.55 -2.51
C VAL A 95 1.51 -18.90 -3.13
N GLU A 96 0.66 -19.90 -2.97
CA GLU A 96 0.85 -21.22 -3.59
C GLU A 96 0.99 -21.14 -5.10
N ALA A 97 0.15 -20.35 -5.76
CA ALA A 97 0.09 -20.27 -7.21
C ALA A 97 1.18 -19.39 -7.86
N ALA A 98 1.64 -18.31 -7.20
CA ALA A 98 2.46 -17.29 -7.84
C ALA A 98 3.86 -17.07 -7.23
N ARG A 99 4.12 -17.51 -6.00
CA ARG A 99 5.37 -17.20 -5.28
C ARG A 99 6.65 -17.67 -6.00
N LYS A 100 6.57 -18.71 -6.83
CA LYS A 100 7.74 -19.19 -7.60
C LYS A 100 8.12 -18.26 -8.74
N GLU A 101 7.16 -17.52 -9.29
CA GLU A 101 7.35 -16.64 -10.46
C GLU A 101 7.44 -15.15 -10.11
N ALA A 102 6.75 -14.69 -9.08
CA ALA A 102 6.69 -13.29 -8.68
C ALA A 102 6.78 -13.10 -7.15
N VAL A 103 7.15 -11.89 -6.73
CA VAL A 103 6.98 -11.44 -5.33
C VAL A 103 5.48 -11.26 -5.08
N VAL A 104 5.00 -11.78 -3.95
CA VAL A 104 3.59 -11.66 -3.52
C VAL A 104 3.54 -10.79 -2.27
N VAL A 105 2.81 -9.67 -2.36
CA VAL A 105 2.59 -8.75 -1.24
C VAL A 105 1.10 -8.59 -0.97
N LEU A 106 0.74 -8.31 0.28
CA LEU A 106 -0.63 -7.99 0.69
C LEU A 106 -0.73 -6.50 1.02
N THR A 107 -1.76 -5.82 0.52
CA THR A 107 -2.13 -4.51 1.05
C THR A 107 -2.52 -4.66 2.52
N LEU A 108 -1.97 -3.81 3.38
CA LEU A 108 -2.37 -3.72 4.77
C LEU A 108 -2.62 -2.27 5.13
N TYR A 109 -3.83 -1.97 5.58
CA TYR A 109 -4.17 -0.65 6.10
C TYR A 109 -3.64 -0.48 7.51
N SER A 110 -3.16 0.72 7.80
CA SER A 110 -2.64 1.06 9.13
C SER A 110 -3.74 1.01 10.20
N PRO A 111 -3.39 0.86 11.48
CA PRO A 111 -4.38 0.89 12.57
C PRO A 111 -5.26 2.14 12.56
N PHE A 112 -4.71 3.31 12.18
CA PHE A 112 -5.47 4.55 12.05
C PHE A 112 -6.52 4.48 10.91
N MET A 113 -6.16 3.92 9.76
CA MET A 113 -7.12 3.72 8.65
C MET A 113 -8.25 2.78 9.06
N LEU A 114 -7.92 1.70 9.76
CA LEU A 114 -8.91 0.74 10.27
C LEU A 114 -9.79 1.35 11.39
N ALA A 115 -9.26 2.21 12.23
CA ALA A 115 -10.07 2.98 13.17
C ALA A 115 -11.11 3.84 12.44
N GLY A 116 -10.75 4.38 11.27
CA GLY A 116 -11.65 5.09 10.36
C GLY A 116 -12.79 4.21 9.83
N GLN A 117 -12.53 2.92 9.55
CA GLN A 117 -13.59 1.96 9.18
C GLN A 117 -14.53 1.67 10.36
N VAL A 118 -13.96 1.48 11.54
CA VAL A 118 -14.71 1.14 12.78
C VAL A 118 -15.69 2.24 13.18
N ALA A 119 -15.32 3.52 13.10
CA ALA A 119 -16.10 4.62 13.68
C ALA A 119 -16.37 5.81 12.74
N GLY A 120 -15.82 5.77 11.52
CA GLY A 120 -15.81 6.90 10.60
C GLY A 120 -14.73 7.93 10.90
N SER A 121 -14.08 8.44 9.86
CA SER A 121 -12.91 9.32 9.96
C SER A 121 -13.16 10.58 10.79
N GLN A 122 -14.34 11.21 10.69
CA GLN A 122 -14.68 12.40 11.48
C GLN A 122 -14.77 12.09 12.98
N THR A 123 -15.34 10.95 13.34
CA THR A 123 -15.42 10.49 14.74
C THR A 123 -14.03 10.24 15.32
N VAL A 124 -13.15 9.59 14.54
CA VAL A 124 -11.75 9.37 14.93
C VAL A 124 -11.06 10.69 15.26
N VAL A 125 -11.09 11.66 14.34
CA VAL A 125 -10.44 12.97 14.54
C VAL A 125 -10.99 13.69 15.77
N ARG A 126 -12.31 13.74 15.92
CA ARG A 126 -12.98 14.36 17.08
C ARG A 126 -12.56 13.69 18.39
N HIS A 127 -12.58 12.37 18.47
CA HIS A 127 -12.26 11.66 19.70
C HIS A 127 -10.77 11.70 20.07
N ILE A 128 -9.88 11.84 19.10
CA ILE A 128 -8.47 12.16 19.36
C ILE A 128 -8.33 13.50 20.07
N GLN A 129 -9.09 14.52 19.63
CA GLN A 129 -9.07 15.85 20.26
C GLN A 129 -9.71 15.85 21.64
N GLU A 130 -10.87 15.18 21.81
CA GLU A 130 -11.61 15.16 23.05
C GLU A 130 -10.95 14.33 24.15
N ASN A 131 -10.44 13.14 23.84
CA ASN A 131 -9.82 12.23 24.80
C ASN A 131 -8.87 11.23 24.09
N PRO A 132 -7.62 11.62 23.83
CA PRO A 132 -6.64 10.77 23.15
C PRO A 132 -6.34 9.47 23.94
N ALA A 133 -6.41 9.51 25.27
CA ALA A 133 -6.15 8.32 26.09
C ALA A 133 -7.24 7.25 25.91
N ALA A 134 -8.50 7.65 25.76
CA ALA A 134 -9.59 6.73 25.45
C ALA A 134 -9.47 6.16 24.04
N PHE A 135 -9.17 7.00 23.03
CA PHE A 135 -8.95 6.59 21.65
C PHE A 135 -7.83 5.53 21.53
N LYS A 136 -6.71 5.73 22.22
CA LYS A 136 -5.57 4.81 22.24
C LYS A 136 -5.93 3.38 22.68
N LYS A 137 -6.99 3.18 23.47
CA LYS A 137 -7.46 1.83 23.86
C LYS A 137 -7.97 1.05 22.63
N GLY A 138 -8.76 1.69 21.77
CA GLY A 138 -9.22 1.08 20.52
C GLY A 138 -8.09 0.83 19.54
N MET A 139 -7.15 1.79 19.43
CA MET A 139 -5.95 1.61 18.62
C MET A 139 -5.12 0.40 19.05
N GLY A 140 -4.96 0.19 20.36
CA GLY A 140 -4.28 -1.00 20.88
C GLY A 140 -4.97 -2.31 20.48
N ALA A 141 -6.30 -2.38 20.58
CA ALA A 141 -7.08 -3.56 20.19
C ALA A 141 -6.96 -3.85 18.67
N ILE A 142 -7.07 -2.82 17.83
CA ILE A 142 -6.92 -2.95 16.38
C ILE A 142 -5.49 -3.42 16.03
N THR A 143 -4.48 -2.81 16.62
CA THR A 143 -3.06 -3.16 16.41
C THR A 143 -2.77 -4.61 16.78
N GLU A 144 -3.26 -5.06 17.93
CA GLU A 144 -3.10 -6.44 18.40
C GLU A 144 -3.73 -7.44 17.42
N GLY A 145 -4.93 -7.14 16.92
CA GLY A 145 -5.60 -7.96 15.91
C GLY A 145 -4.82 -8.04 14.59
N LEU A 146 -4.30 -6.89 14.11
CA LEU A 146 -3.46 -6.83 12.91
C LEU A 146 -2.16 -7.61 13.07
N LEU A 147 -1.49 -7.50 14.20
CA LEU A 147 -0.25 -8.25 14.46
C LEU A 147 -0.48 -9.76 14.41
N GLY A 148 -1.63 -10.24 14.90
CA GLY A 148 -2.04 -11.64 14.73
C GLY A 148 -2.15 -12.02 13.26
N PHE A 149 -2.91 -11.25 12.48
CA PHE A 149 -3.09 -11.48 11.05
C PHE A 149 -1.78 -11.41 10.25
N VAL A 150 -0.89 -10.45 10.55
CA VAL A 150 0.44 -10.37 9.95
C VAL A 150 1.23 -11.65 10.16
N LYS A 151 1.26 -12.19 11.38
CA LYS A 151 1.96 -13.45 11.68
C LYS A 151 1.40 -14.64 10.90
N ASP A 152 0.08 -14.70 10.76
CA ASP A 152 -0.58 -15.76 9.98
C ASP A 152 -0.24 -15.67 8.49
N CYS A 153 -0.21 -14.44 7.91
CA CYS A 153 0.21 -14.22 6.53
C CYS A 153 1.68 -14.58 6.28
N VAL A 154 2.58 -14.21 7.21
CA VAL A 154 3.99 -14.58 7.16
C VAL A 154 4.15 -16.11 7.20
N SER A 155 3.43 -16.76 8.10
CA SER A 155 3.43 -18.23 8.22
C SER A 155 2.88 -18.93 6.96
N ALA A 156 1.97 -18.26 6.22
CA ALA A 156 1.48 -18.71 4.92
C ALA A 156 2.51 -18.54 3.78
N GLY A 157 3.65 -17.91 4.04
CA GLY A 157 4.74 -17.71 3.09
C GLY A 157 4.64 -16.45 2.25
N LEU A 158 3.89 -15.44 2.69
CA LEU A 158 3.83 -14.12 2.06
C LEU A 158 5.22 -13.47 2.06
N ASP A 159 5.60 -12.81 0.95
CA ASP A 159 6.92 -12.17 0.83
C ASP A 159 6.99 -10.82 1.53
N GLY A 160 5.85 -10.14 1.66
CA GLY A 160 5.79 -8.84 2.30
C GLY A 160 4.42 -8.17 2.21
N PHE A 161 4.42 -6.90 2.60
CA PHE A 161 3.22 -6.09 2.65
C PHE A 161 3.39 -4.78 1.88
N TYR A 162 2.30 -4.32 1.29
CA TYR A 162 2.10 -2.96 0.84
C TYR A 162 1.38 -2.22 1.97
N SER A 163 2.18 -1.68 2.89
CA SER A 163 1.69 -1.08 4.15
C SER A 163 1.26 0.36 3.89
N SER A 164 -0.05 0.58 3.93
CA SER A 164 -0.67 1.88 3.68
C SER A 164 -0.87 2.65 4.97
N THR A 165 -0.40 3.90 5.05
CA THR A 165 -0.58 4.78 6.22
C THR A 165 -1.22 6.10 5.85
N GLN A 166 -1.99 6.65 6.79
CA GLN A 166 -2.64 7.96 6.77
C GLN A 166 -2.52 8.63 8.15
N GLY A 167 -3.12 9.81 8.29
CA GLY A 167 -3.19 10.56 9.56
C GLY A 167 -2.29 11.78 9.61
N GLY A 168 -1.29 11.87 8.71
CA GLY A 168 -0.41 13.03 8.57
C GLY A 168 -0.76 13.96 7.42
N GLU A 169 -1.91 13.76 6.75
CA GLU A 169 -2.36 14.59 5.63
C GLU A 169 -2.68 16.02 6.08
N SER A 170 -2.54 16.95 5.17
CA SER A 170 -2.82 18.38 5.44
C SER A 170 -4.24 18.58 5.98
N GLY A 171 -4.33 19.17 7.17
CA GLY A 171 -5.62 19.45 7.82
C GLY A 171 -6.35 18.21 8.39
N ARG A 172 -5.77 17.01 8.36
CA ARG A 172 -6.39 15.80 8.94
C ARG A 172 -6.49 15.93 10.45
N LEU A 173 -5.40 16.24 11.11
CA LEU A 173 -5.32 16.45 12.55
C LEU A 173 -4.90 17.90 12.81
N ALA A 174 -5.59 18.58 13.74
CA ALA A 174 -5.36 19.99 14.02
C ALA A 174 -3.99 20.25 14.69
N ASP A 175 -3.47 19.26 15.43
CA ASP A 175 -2.20 19.33 16.14
C ASP A 175 -1.28 18.20 15.64
N PRO A 176 -0.07 18.54 15.12
CA PRO A 176 0.94 17.54 14.73
C PRO A 176 1.29 16.55 15.85
N LYS A 177 1.19 16.96 17.11
CA LYS A 177 1.38 16.09 18.27
C LYS A 177 0.38 14.94 18.31
N SER A 178 -0.84 15.16 17.83
CA SER A 178 -1.87 14.12 17.74
C SER A 178 -1.45 12.98 16.81
N PHE A 179 -0.79 13.28 15.69
CA PHE A 179 -0.22 12.26 14.81
C PHE A 179 0.88 11.47 15.54
N SER A 180 1.83 12.16 16.16
CA SER A 180 2.93 11.52 16.87
C SER A 180 2.49 10.64 18.04
N ASP A 181 1.41 11.02 18.73
CA ASP A 181 0.97 10.34 19.95
C ASP A 181 -0.10 9.27 19.72
N CYS A 182 -0.95 9.44 18.68
CA CYS A 182 -2.15 8.63 18.49
C CYS A 182 -2.17 7.78 17.20
N VAL A 183 -1.26 8.06 16.26
CA VAL A 183 -1.18 7.34 14.98
C VAL A 183 0.14 6.60 14.87
N ARG A 184 1.23 7.36 14.84
CA ARG A 184 2.58 6.87 14.56
C ARG A 184 3.04 5.67 15.40
N PRO A 185 2.82 5.59 16.73
CA PRO A 185 3.30 4.46 17.53
C PRO A 185 2.70 3.11 17.09
N TYR A 186 1.44 3.11 16.71
CA TYR A 186 0.71 1.91 16.27
C TYR A 186 1.14 1.47 14.87
N ASP A 187 1.34 2.44 13.97
CA ASP A 187 1.89 2.18 12.64
C ASP A 187 3.29 1.54 12.74
N LEU A 188 4.17 2.13 13.56
CA LEU A 188 5.53 1.63 13.76
C LEU A 188 5.57 0.25 14.39
N GLU A 189 4.64 -0.08 15.27
CA GLU A 189 4.53 -1.40 15.89
C GLU A 189 4.21 -2.47 14.83
N VAL A 190 3.19 -2.25 14.00
CA VAL A 190 2.78 -3.18 12.94
C VAL A 190 3.84 -3.25 11.85
N MET A 191 4.29 -2.11 11.32
CA MET A 191 5.26 -2.07 10.23
C MET A 191 6.65 -2.55 10.66
N GLY A 192 7.01 -2.35 11.93
CA GLY A 192 8.22 -2.91 12.53
C GLY A 192 8.21 -4.44 12.55
N GLU A 193 7.08 -5.05 12.93
CA GLU A 193 6.91 -6.51 12.87
C GLU A 193 7.00 -7.02 11.43
N ILE A 194 6.27 -6.39 10.50
CA ILE A 194 6.32 -6.70 9.07
C ILE A 194 7.77 -6.66 8.55
N ASN A 195 8.51 -5.61 8.90
CA ASN A 195 9.87 -5.41 8.36
C ASN A 195 10.90 -6.40 8.93
N ARG A 196 10.67 -6.91 10.15
CA ARG A 196 11.49 -7.99 10.74
C ARG A 196 11.19 -9.35 10.12
N SER A 197 9.95 -9.59 9.71
CA SER A 197 9.43 -10.91 9.34
C SER A 197 9.39 -11.15 7.83
N CYS A 198 9.45 -10.11 7.00
CA CYS A 198 9.31 -10.17 5.56
C CYS A 198 10.50 -9.56 4.81
N GLN A 199 10.72 -10.04 3.59
CA GLN A 199 11.87 -9.66 2.77
C GLN A 199 11.59 -8.54 1.78
N PHE A 200 10.30 -8.25 1.48
CA PHE A 200 9.93 -7.28 0.46
C PHE A 200 8.71 -6.46 0.90
N ASN A 201 8.96 -5.31 1.52
CA ASN A 201 7.90 -4.45 2.03
C ASN A 201 7.89 -3.09 1.34
N ILE A 202 6.69 -2.61 0.99
CA ILE A 202 6.47 -1.30 0.39
C ILE A 202 5.75 -0.43 1.42
N LEU A 203 6.36 0.69 1.80
CA LEU A 203 5.69 1.74 2.55
C LEU A 203 4.88 2.59 1.57
N HIS A 204 3.57 2.67 1.77
CA HIS A 204 2.70 3.56 1.01
C HIS A 204 2.18 4.71 1.89
N VAL A 205 2.68 5.92 1.65
CA VAL A 205 2.14 7.15 2.26
C VAL A 205 0.94 7.59 1.43
N CYS A 206 -0.26 7.27 1.92
CA CYS A 206 -1.50 7.28 1.16
C CYS A 206 -2.21 8.65 1.21
N ASP A 207 -2.34 9.30 0.07
CA ASP A 207 -3.06 10.57 -0.12
C ASP A 207 -4.48 10.37 -0.68
N TYR A 208 -5.07 9.19 -0.52
CA TYR A 208 -6.34 8.85 -1.18
C TYR A 208 -7.47 9.84 -0.87
N HIS A 209 -7.54 10.32 0.37
CA HIS A 209 -8.59 11.22 0.83
C HIS A 209 -8.14 12.69 0.85
N LEU A 210 -6.92 12.97 1.30
CA LEU A 210 -6.37 14.30 1.46
C LEU A 210 -4.89 14.32 1.08
N PRO A 211 -4.40 15.42 0.47
CA PRO A 211 -2.99 15.56 0.13
C PRO A 211 -2.13 15.82 1.36
N TYR A 212 -0.83 15.62 1.23
CA TYR A 212 0.17 15.98 2.23
C TYR A 212 0.81 17.33 1.91
N THR A 213 1.14 18.10 2.94
CA THR A 213 2.04 19.27 2.82
C THR A 213 3.50 18.84 2.93
N ASP A 214 3.75 17.82 3.76
CA ASP A 214 5.08 17.25 4.03
C ASP A 214 4.97 15.75 4.29
N ILE A 215 5.90 14.99 3.72
CA ILE A 215 6.00 13.53 3.91
C ILE A 215 7.23 13.14 4.73
N SER A 216 8.02 14.11 5.20
CA SER A 216 9.22 13.86 6.01
C SER A 216 8.93 13.12 7.33
N PRO A 217 7.75 13.25 7.98
CA PRO A 217 7.41 12.49 9.18
C PRO A 217 7.40 10.96 8.99
N PHE A 218 7.39 10.49 7.74
CA PHE A 218 7.36 9.06 7.40
C PHE A 218 8.72 8.48 6.98
N THR A 219 9.79 9.27 6.96
CA THR A 219 11.10 8.84 6.44
C THR A 219 11.73 7.72 7.24
N ASP A 220 11.43 7.60 8.51
CA ASP A 220 11.89 6.54 9.42
C ASP A 220 10.89 5.38 9.58
N TYR A 221 9.74 5.43 8.88
CA TYR A 221 8.81 4.29 8.84
C TYR A 221 9.48 3.08 8.17
N PRO A 222 9.27 1.86 8.72
CA PRO A 222 9.83 0.65 8.13
C PRO A 222 9.32 0.40 6.71
N GLY A 223 10.14 -0.25 5.89
CA GLY A 223 9.84 -0.63 4.51
C GLY A 223 11.10 -0.65 3.65
N HIS A 224 11.13 -1.49 2.63
CA HIS A 224 12.25 -1.62 1.70
C HIS A 224 12.12 -0.70 0.49
N ILE A 225 10.89 -0.33 0.13
CA ILE A 225 10.53 0.51 -1.00
C ILE A 225 9.54 1.55 -0.49
N VAL A 226 9.52 2.75 -1.08
CA VAL A 226 8.53 3.79 -0.78
C VAL A 226 7.64 4.05 -1.99
N ASN A 227 6.35 4.21 -1.74
CA ASN A 227 5.35 4.68 -2.69
C ASN A 227 4.57 5.86 -2.07
N THR A 228 4.44 6.93 -2.82
CA THR A 228 3.68 8.13 -2.42
C THR A 228 3.35 8.97 -3.65
N SER A 229 2.40 9.90 -3.51
CA SER A 229 2.17 10.95 -4.49
C SER A 229 3.39 11.88 -4.60
N LEU A 230 3.68 12.33 -5.81
CA LEU A 230 4.67 13.38 -6.08
C LEU A 230 4.06 14.78 -5.98
N LYS A 231 2.73 14.88 -5.86
CA LYS A 231 2.00 16.13 -5.68
C LYS A 231 1.71 16.37 -4.21
N LEU A 232 2.31 17.43 -3.68
CA LEU A 232 2.06 17.92 -2.32
C LEU A 232 1.26 19.22 -2.38
N VAL A 233 0.72 19.65 -1.26
CA VAL A 233 0.03 20.96 -1.19
C VAL A 233 1.02 22.06 -1.54
N GLY A 234 0.72 22.78 -2.63
CA GLY A 234 1.51 23.95 -3.07
C GLY A 234 2.84 23.62 -3.76
N LYS A 235 3.22 22.37 -3.93
CA LYS A 235 4.45 21.98 -4.64
C LYS A 235 4.40 20.58 -5.22
N GLU A 236 5.27 20.33 -6.19
CA GLU A 236 5.61 18.99 -6.65
C GLU A 236 7.02 18.62 -6.19
N ILE A 237 7.25 17.33 -5.95
CA ILE A 237 8.56 16.74 -5.64
C ILE A 237 8.87 15.66 -6.66
N SER A 238 10.13 15.47 -6.98
CA SER A 238 10.54 14.44 -7.93
C SER A 238 10.65 13.05 -7.26
N ALA A 239 10.49 12.00 -8.06
CA ALA A 239 10.74 10.63 -7.63
C ALA A 239 12.16 10.43 -7.05
N ARG A 240 13.17 11.15 -7.60
CA ARG A 240 14.56 11.15 -7.10
C ARG A 240 14.68 11.79 -5.72
N GLU A 241 13.93 12.87 -5.46
CA GLU A 241 13.90 13.52 -4.14
C GLU A 241 13.27 12.60 -3.10
N VAL A 242 12.13 11.95 -3.42
CA VAL A 242 11.51 10.97 -2.54
C VAL A 242 12.46 9.81 -2.24
N ALA A 243 13.06 9.20 -3.27
CA ALA A 243 14.01 8.09 -3.09
C ALA A 243 15.20 8.48 -2.20
N ARG A 244 15.71 9.71 -2.35
CA ARG A 244 16.80 10.25 -1.52
C ARG A 244 16.35 10.52 -0.10
N MET A 245 15.18 11.14 0.08
CA MET A 245 14.61 11.47 1.39
C MET A 245 14.39 10.20 2.23
N PHE A 246 13.85 9.15 1.62
CA PHE A 246 13.59 7.87 2.29
C PHE A 246 14.80 6.91 2.26
N ASN A 247 15.86 7.24 1.52
CA ASN A 247 17.03 6.38 1.29
C ASN A 247 16.67 4.95 0.85
N ARG A 248 15.73 4.82 -0.10
CA ARG A 248 15.25 3.52 -0.62
C ARG A 248 14.71 3.64 -2.04
N PRO A 249 14.52 2.52 -2.79
CA PRO A 249 13.87 2.51 -4.08
C PRO A 249 12.50 3.17 -4.04
N PHE A 250 12.12 3.83 -5.13
CA PHE A 250 10.80 4.45 -5.29
C PHE A 250 9.92 3.63 -6.22
N MET A 251 8.67 3.45 -5.83
CA MET A 251 7.60 2.92 -6.68
C MET A 251 6.58 4.03 -6.95
N GLY A 252 6.20 4.23 -8.22
CA GLY A 252 5.23 5.26 -8.57
C GLY A 252 5.49 5.88 -9.95
N GLY A 253 5.36 7.20 -10.05
CA GLY A 253 5.65 7.98 -11.25
C GLY A 253 4.44 8.30 -12.10
N MET A 254 3.31 7.60 -11.95
CA MET A 254 2.07 7.89 -12.67
C MET A 254 0.95 8.29 -11.71
N GLU A 255 0.17 9.28 -12.11
CA GLU A 255 -1.03 9.68 -11.36
C GLU A 255 -2.15 8.65 -11.57
N ARG A 256 -2.73 8.13 -10.49
CA ARG A 256 -3.81 7.11 -10.54
C ARG A 256 -5.04 7.53 -11.35
N LYS A 257 -5.35 8.83 -11.37
CA LYS A 257 -6.47 9.42 -12.12
C LYS A 257 -6.03 10.17 -13.38
N GLY A 258 -4.74 10.06 -13.74
CA GLY A 258 -4.16 10.69 -14.91
C GLY A 258 -4.37 9.87 -16.19
N VAL A 259 -3.42 9.99 -17.12
CA VAL A 259 -3.48 9.35 -18.44
C VAL A 259 -3.64 7.82 -18.37
N ILE A 260 -3.15 7.18 -17.30
CA ILE A 260 -3.28 5.73 -17.10
C ILE A 260 -4.75 5.28 -16.99
N ALA A 261 -5.63 6.13 -16.42
CA ALA A 261 -7.03 5.76 -16.21
C ALA A 261 -7.88 5.81 -17.48
N GLY A 262 -7.55 6.66 -18.45
CA GLY A 262 -8.41 6.84 -19.64
C GLY A 262 -7.72 7.43 -20.87
N GLY A 263 -6.39 7.48 -20.89
CA GLY A 263 -5.62 7.99 -22.04
C GLY A 263 -5.52 7.01 -23.18
N THR A 264 -5.04 7.52 -24.33
CA THR A 264 -4.70 6.68 -25.48
C THR A 264 -3.41 5.89 -25.23
N PRO A 265 -3.18 4.76 -25.92
CA PRO A 265 -1.95 3.99 -25.79
C PRO A 265 -0.67 4.82 -26.01
N ASP A 266 -0.68 5.78 -26.96
CA ASP A 266 0.48 6.62 -27.23
C ASP A 266 0.72 7.64 -26.12
N ALA A 267 -0.34 8.25 -25.58
CA ALA A 267 -0.23 9.14 -24.43
C ALA A 267 0.28 8.40 -23.18
N ILE A 268 -0.15 7.15 -22.96
CA ILE A 268 0.33 6.31 -21.86
C ILE A 268 1.81 6.01 -22.05
N ARG A 269 2.27 5.59 -23.24
CA ARG A 269 3.69 5.34 -23.53
C ARG A 269 4.55 6.58 -23.29
N ALA A 270 4.11 7.75 -23.77
CA ALA A 270 4.83 8.99 -23.57
C ALA A 270 4.97 9.35 -22.09
N ALA A 271 3.89 9.20 -21.30
CA ALA A 271 3.92 9.45 -19.86
C ALA A 271 4.82 8.45 -19.11
N VAL A 272 4.83 7.18 -19.50
CA VAL A 272 5.73 6.17 -18.94
C VAL A 272 7.19 6.54 -19.19
N HIS A 273 7.56 6.91 -20.42
CA HIS A 273 8.91 7.31 -20.75
C HIS A 273 9.35 8.53 -19.94
N ALA A 274 8.52 9.58 -19.84
CA ALA A 274 8.81 10.76 -19.03
C ALA A 274 8.98 10.42 -17.55
N ALA A 275 8.14 9.53 -17.00
CA ALA A 275 8.27 9.05 -15.63
C ALA A 275 9.59 8.33 -15.38
N ILE A 276 10.01 7.44 -16.31
CA ILE A 276 11.25 6.68 -16.18
C ILE A 276 12.49 7.57 -16.32
N GLU A 277 12.50 8.52 -17.24
CA GLU A 277 13.60 9.47 -17.45
C GLU A 277 13.86 10.33 -16.22
N SER A 278 12.81 10.70 -15.50
CA SER A 278 12.89 11.47 -14.24
C SER A 278 13.10 10.60 -12.98
N ALA A 279 12.99 9.28 -13.09
CA ALA A 279 13.04 8.35 -11.97
C ALA A 279 14.48 8.13 -11.43
N PRO A 280 14.60 7.67 -10.16
CA PRO A 280 15.87 7.16 -9.63
C PRO A 280 16.26 5.84 -10.32
N GLU A 281 17.52 5.41 -10.15
CA GLU A 281 18.02 4.18 -10.76
C GLU A 281 17.23 2.93 -10.31
N ARG A 282 16.99 2.82 -9.00
CA ARG A 282 16.16 1.76 -8.42
C ARG A 282 14.71 2.23 -8.36
N PHE A 283 13.95 1.84 -9.37
CA PHE A 283 12.60 2.34 -9.61
C PHE A 283 11.67 1.21 -10.04
N ILE A 284 10.44 1.25 -9.57
CA ILE A 284 9.32 0.44 -10.04
C ILE A 284 8.28 1.41 -10.59
N LEU A 285 7.93 1.28 -11.87
CA LEU A 285 6.84 2.06 -12.42
C LEU A 285 5.51 1.62 -11.79
N GLY A 286 4.75 2.57 -11.30
CA GLY A 286 3.43 2.35 -10.72
C GLY A 286 2.64 3.64 -10.64
N ALA A 287 1.45 3.56 -10.04
CA ALA A 287 0.68 4.74 -9.71
C ALA A 287 1.01 5.26 -8.31
N ASP A 288 0.67 6.52 -8.04
CA ASP A 288 0.77 7.17 -6.73
C ASP A 288 -0.10 6.49 -5.65
N CYS A 289 -1.17 5.80 -6.07
CA CYS A 289 -2.05 4.98 -5.24
C CYS A 289 -2.77 3.97 -6.14
N THR A 290 -3.76 3.24 -5.60
CA THR A 290 -4.66 2.35 -6.35
C THR A 290 -5.38 3.13 -7.46
N VAL A 291 -5.32 2.66 -8.70
CA VAL A 291 -6.03 3.27 -9.83
C VAL A 291 -7.55 3.01 -9.72
N PRO A 292 -8.42 3.82 -10.35
CA PRO A 292 -9.84 3.59 -10.35
C PRO A 292 -10.21 2.17 -10.82
N ALA A 293 -11.21 1.55 -10.18
CA ALA A 293 -11.61 0.17 -10.47
C ALA A 293 -12.06 -0.06 -11.93
N ASN A 294 -12.54 0.99 -12.61
CA ASN A 294 -12.94 0.98 -14.01
C ASN A 294 -11.80 1.29 -14.99
N THR A 295 -10.55 1.40 -14.52
CA THR A 295 -9.39 1.56 -15.41
C THR A 295 -9.26 0.35 -16.32
N PRO A 296 -9.22 0.52 -17.67
CA PRO A 296 -9.03 -0.60 -18.58
C PRO A 296 -7.71 -1.33 -18.31
N TRP A 297 -7.76 -2.63 -18.18
CA TRP A 297 -6.56 -3.45 -17.95
C TRP A 297 -5.56 -3.32 -19.10
N GLU A 298 -6.05 -3.08 -20.31
CA GLU A 298 -5.26 -2.81 -21.51
C GLU A 298 -4.35 -1.59 -21.32
N ASN A 299 -4.82 -0.54 -20.66
CA ASN A 299 -4.02 0.64 -20.38
C ASN A 299 -2.84 0.29 -19.45
N LEU A 300 -3.11 -0.52 -18.41
CA LEU A 300 -2.08 -0.99 -17.49
C LEU A 300 -1.05 -1.86 -18.23
N LYS A 301 -1.53 -2.77 -19.09
CA LYS A 301 -0.67 -3.61 -19.93
C LYS A 301 0.21 -2.77 -20.88
N VAL A 302 -0.34 -1.72 -21.49
CA VAL A 302 0.42 -0.79 -22.34
C VAL A 302 1.53 -0.10 -21.53
N ALA A 303 1.22 0.38 -20.32
CA ALA A 303 2.19 1.03 -19.45
C ALA A 303 3.32 0.07 -19.03
N ILE A 304 2.97 -1.13 -18.61
CA ILE A 304 3.92 -2.17 -18.18
C ILE A 304 4.82 -2.58 -19.35
N LYS A 305 4.25 -2.82 -20.53
CA LYS A 305 5.01 -3.14 -21.72
C LYS A 305 5.98 -2.01 -22.08
N ALA A 306 5.54 -0.75 -22.04
CA ALA A 306 6.40 0.39 -22.32
C ALA A 306 7.58 0.49 -21.34
N ALA A 307 7.36 0.17 -20.05
CA ALA A 307 8.42 0.12 -19.05
C ALA A 307 9.42 -1.02 -19.30
N HIS A 308 8.94 -2.20 -19.67
CA HIS A 308 9.80 -3.35 -19.99
C HIS A 308 10.63 -3.13 -21.26
N GLU A 309 10.12 -2.39 -22.25
CA GLU A 309 10.80 -2.08 -23.51
C GLU A 309 11.76 -0.88 -23.39
N PHE A 310 11.61 -0.06 -22.34
CA PHE A 310 12.50 1.08 -22.11
C PHE A 310 13.93 0.62 -21.79
N ARG A 311 14.91 1.19 -22.49
CA ARG A 311 16.34 0.94 -22.24
C ARG A 311 16.96 2.21 -21.67
N ARG A 312 17.56 2.09 -20.50
CA ARG A 312 18.30 3.17 -19.84
C ARG A 312 19.68 3.36 -20.44
#